data_867dc76945b3281584993ce660a29016
#
_entry.id   867dc76945b3281584993ce660a29016
#
_cell.length_a   1.000
_cell.length_b   1.000
_cell.length_c   1.000
_cell.angle_alpha   90.00
_cell.angle_beta   90.00
_cell.angle_gamma   90.00
#
_symmetry.space_group_name_H-M   'P 1'
#
loop_
_entity.id
_entity.type
_entity.pdbx_description
1 polymer ?
#
loop_
_entity_poly.entity_id
_entity_poly.type
_entity_poly.pdbx_seq_one_letter_code
_entity_poly.pdbx_strand_id
1 'polypeptide(L)'
;MSYRITDVSFDPSKNDEFYAYADGLRDQLKAVNGLKFVHVIDVDEGESVIIARYDSEESAVAASETIKGILEGMGQFMTAPPNRRGGPITWEM
;
A
#
# COMPACT_ATOMS: atom_id res chain seq x y z
N MET A 1 -15.93 3.99 -6.19
CA MET A 1 -14.51 4.07 -5.84
C MET A 1 -14.24 3.37 -4.52
N SER A 2 -13.11 2.73 -4.41
CA SER A 2 -12.77 1.94 -3.22
C SER A 2 -11.35 2.24 -2.78
N TYR A 3 -11.11 2.13 -1.47
CA TYR A 3 -9.80 2.33 -0.86
C TYR A 3 -9.31 1.05 -0.23
N ARG A 4 -7.98 0.88 -0.22
CA ARG A 4 -7.29 -0.08 0.62
C ARG A 4 -6.29 0.68 1.48
N ILE A 5 -6.29 0.37 2.76
CA ILE A 5 -5.44 1.01 3.75
C ILE A 5 -4.60 -0.07 4.40
N THR A 6 -3.29 0.12 4.40
CA THR A 6 -2.37 -0.85 5.00
C THR A 6 -1.57 -0.15 6.09
N ASP A 7 -1.71 -0.61 7.33
CA ASP A 7 -0.86 -0.16 8.43
C ASP A 7 0.43 -0.97 8.39
N VAL A 8 1.56 -0.27 8.40
CA VAL A 8 2.89 -0.87 8.28
C VAL A 8 3.77 -0.40 9.43
N SER A 9 4.38 -1.36 10.12
CA SER A 9 5.43 -1.09 11.11
C SER A 9 6.76 -1.53 10.51
N PHE A 10 7.76 -0.66 10.52
CA PHE A 10 9.05 -0.95 9.91
C PHE A 10 10.21 -0.44 10.77
N ASP A 11 11.41 -0.94 10.50
CA ASP A 11 12.62 -0.51 11.19
C ASP A 11 13.00 0.90 10.68
N PRO A 12 13.00 1.94 11.54
CA PRO A 12 13.33 3.29 11.10
C PRO A 12 14.74 3.42 10.49
N SER A 13 15.68 2.56 10.88
CA SER A 13 17.03 2.57 10.32
C SER A 13 17.06 2.13 8.86
N LYS A 14 15.99 1.50 8.37
CA LYS A 14 15.84 1.02 6.98
C LYS A 14 14.96 1.93 6.13
N ASN A 15 14.67 3.13 6.60
CA ASN A 15 13.76 4.07 5.95
C ASN A 15 14.17 4.37 4.51
N ASP A 16 15.45 4.67 4.27
CA ASP A 16 15.96 4.97 2.94
C ASP A 16 15.85 3.75 2.01
N GLU A 17 16.10 2.56 2.53
CA GLU A 17 15.97 1.31 1.78
C GLU A 17 14.52 1.03 1.41
N PHE A 18 13.60 1.31 2.34
CA PHE A 18 12.16 1.17 2.12
C PHE A 18 11.70 2.06 0.96
N TYR A 19 12.07 3.34 0.98
CA TYR A 19 11.68 4.27 -0.08
C TYR A 19 12.34 3.94 -1.42
N ALA A 20 13.57 3.48 -1.41
CA ALA A 20 14.24 3.03 -2.64
C ALA A 20 13.52 1.82 -3.24
N TYR A 21 13.09 0.89 -2.41
CA TYR A 21 12.30 -0.26 -2.84
C TYR A 21 10.97 0.17 -3.43
N ALA A 22 10.28 1.11 -2.76
CA ALA A 22 9.01 1.67 -3.24
C ALA A 22 9.16 2.36 -4.58
N ASP A 23 10.25 3.11 -4.78
CA ASP A 23 10.55 3.76 -6.06
C ASP A 23 10.65 2.75 -7.19
N GLY A 24 11.24 1.58 -6.94
CA GLY A 24 11.36 0.51 -7.92
C GLY A 24 10.04 -0.17 -8.26
N LEU A 25 8.99 0.04 -7.47
CA LEU A 25 7.66 -0.53 -7.70
C LEU A 25 6.74 0.36 -8.54
N ARG A 26 7.12 1.61 -8.81
CA ARG A 26 6.22 2.57 -9.47
C ARG A 26 5.65 2.07 -10.78
N ASP A 27 6.46 1.53 -11.66
CA ASP A 27 6.00 1.05 -12.97
C ASP A 27 5.06 -0.14 -12.81
N GLN A 28 5.38 -1.04 -11.90
CA GLN A 28 4.54 -2.19 -11.60
C GLN A 28 3.19 -1.76 -11.04
N LEU A 29 3.17 -0.78 -10.14
CA LEU A 29 1.94 -0.24 -9.57
C LEU A 29 1.10 0.49 -10.59
N LYS A 30 1.73 1.26 -11.50
CA LYS A 30 1.02 1.95 -12.58
C LYS A 30 0.35 0.97 -13.54
N ALA A 31 0.86 -0.24 -13.66
CA ALA A 31 0.29 -1.28 -14.51
C ALA A 31 -0.89 -2.01 -13.87
N VAL A 32 -1.16 -1.80 -12.59
CA VAL A 32 -2.30 -2.43 -11.91
C VAL A 32 -3.60 -1.80 -12.41
N ASN A 33 -4.47 -2.63 -12.98
CA ASN A 33 -5.72 -2.16 -13.56
C ASN A 33 -6.64 -1.57 -12.49
N GLY A 34 -7.12 -0.36 -12.73
CA GLY A 34 -8.04 0.33 -11.84
C GLY A 34 -7.41 1.05 -10.64
N LEU A 35 -6.12 0.86 -10.42
CA LEU A 35 -5.41 1.56 -9.34
C LEU A 35 -5.15 3.01 -9.77
N LYS A 36 -5.64 3.97 -8.96
CA LYS A 36 -5.57 5.40 -9.28
C LYS A 36 -4.38 6.09 -8.64
N PHE A 37 -4.06 5.76 -7.40
CA PHE A 37 -2.88 6.25 -6.72
C PHE A 37 -2.52 5.38 -5.53
N VAL A 38 -1.27 5.52 -5.08
CA VAL A 38 -0.78 4.96 -3.83
C VAL A 38 -0.03 6.05 -3.11
N HIS A 39 -0.41 6.32 -1.87
CA HIS A 39 0.30 7.26 -1.00
C HIS A 39 0.83 6.52 0.23
N VAL A 40 2.04 6.85 0.63
CA VAL A 40 2.62 6.40 1.89
C VAL A 40 2.67 7.59 2.82
N ILE A 41 2.07 7.48 4.00
CA ILE A 41 1.97 8.55 4.97
C ILE A 41 2.72 8.13 6.23
N ASP A 42 3.68 8.95 6.67
CA ASP A 42 4.34 8.79 7.97
C ASP A 42 3.39 9.25 9.07
N VAL A 43 3.05 8.34 9.97
CA VAL A 43 2.17 8.66 11.10
C VAL A 43 2.90 8.68 12.43
N ASP A 44 4.03 7.97 12.54
CA ASP A 44 4.90 7.96 13.69
C ASP A 44 6.25 7.36 13.29
N GLU A 45 7.25 7.43 14.16
CA GLU A 45 8.54 6.80 13.90
C GLU A 45 8.38 5.29 13.76
N GLY A 46 8.83 4.77 12.62
CA GLY A 46 8.70 3.34 12.32
C GLY A 46 7.28 2.89 11.97
N GLU A 47 6.34 3.83 11.77
CA GLU A 47 4.97 3.51 11.41
C GLU A 47 4.50 4.36 10.24
N SER A 48 3.92 3.70 9.25
CA SER A 48 3.36 4.35 8.06
C SER A 48 2.01 3.75 7.73
N VAL A 49 1.22 4.53 7.01
CA VAL A 49 -0.05 4.07 6.44
C VAL A 49 0.07 4.19 4.93
N ILE A 50 -0.22 3.09 4.24
CA ILE A 50 -0.27 3.06 2.78
C ILE A 50 -1.73 3.17 2.37
N ILE A 51 -2.05 4.18 1.57
CA ILE A 51 -3.41 4.42 1.08
C ILE A 51 -3.41 4.22 -0.42
N ALA A 52 -4.26 3.31 -0.90
CA ALA A 52 -4.44 3.04 -2.32
C ALA A 52 -5.91 3.25 -2.70
N ARG A 53 -6.14 3.97 -3.79
CA ARG A 53 -7.47 4.20 -4.33
C ARG A 53 -7.65 3.44 -5.64
N TYR A 54 -8.78 2.75 -5.75
CA TYR A 54 -9.18 2.02 -6.95
C TYR A 54 -10.44 2.63 -7.55
N ASP A 55 -10.63 2.45 -8.85
CA ASP A 55 -11.81 2.94 -9.56
C ASP A 55 -13.10 2.21 -9.14
N SER A 56 -12.98 0.99 -8.62
CA SER A 56 -14.11 0.18 -8.15
C SER A 56 -13.66 -0.83 -7.11
N GLU A 57 -14.62 -1.37 -6.36
CA GLU A 57 -14.36 -2.48 -5.44
C GLU A 57 -13.91 -3.73 -6.19
N GLU A 58 -14.47 -3.96 -7.37
CA GLU A 58 -14.09 -5.09 -8.23
C GLU A 58 -12.61 -5.04 -8.61
N SER A 59 -12.13 -3.85 -9.00
CA SER A 59 -10.71 -3.65 -9.33
C SER A 59 -9.82 -3.89 -8.12
N ALA A 60 -10.22 -3.43 -6.94
CA ALA A 60 -9.48 -3.65 -5.70
C ALA A 60 -9.37 -5.14 -5.36
N VAL A 61 -10.46 -5.87 -5.51
CA VAL A 61 -10.48 -7.32 -5.27
C VAL A 61 -9.60 -8.04 -6.30
N ALA A 62 -9.72 -7.67 -7.58
CA ALA A 62 -8.92 -8.28 -8.65
C ALA A 62 -7.42 -8.05 -8.46
N ALA A 63 -7.02 -6.92 -7.90
CA ALA A 63 -5.63 -6.58 -7.66
C ALA A 63 -5.04 -7.23 -6.39
N SER A 64 -5.86 -7.85 -5.55
CA SER A 64 -5.45 -8.32 -4.21
C SER A 64 -4.24 -9.24 -4.23
N GLU A 65 -4.19 -10.20 -5.15
CA GLU A 65 -3.07 -11.16 -5.23
C GLU A 65 -1.77 -10.46 -5.63
N THR A 66 -1.82 -9.56 -6.59
CA THR A 66 -0.66 -8.79 -7.02
C THR A 66 -0.13 -7.92 -5.88
N ILE A 67 -1.01 -7.23 -5.19
CA ILE A 67 -0.64 -6.35 -4.06
C ILE A 67 -0.10 -7.17 -2.89
N LYS A 68 -0.68 -8.32 -2.62
CA LYS A 68 -0.19 -9.23 -1.59
C LYS A 68 1.25 -9.64 -1.86
N GLY A 69 1.57 -9.99 -3.10
CA GLY A 69 2.94 -10.33 -3.49
C GLY A 69 3.91 -9.16 -3.30
N ILE A 70 3.48 -7.94 -3.62
CA ILE A 70 4.28 -6.73 -3.41
C ILE A 70 4.54 -6.51 -1.92
N LEU A 71 3.50 -6.63 -1.08
CA LEU A 71 3.65 -6.47 0.37
C LEU A 71 4.56 -7.54 0.98
N GLU A 72 4.52 -8.76 0.48
CA GLU A 72 5.43 -9.82 0.92
C GLU A 72 6.89 -9.44 0.65
N GLY A 73 7.17 -8.83 -0.51
CA GLY A 73 8.50 -8.34 -0.84
C GLY A 73 8.97 -7.20 0.06
N MET A 74 8.05 -6.47 0.67
CA MET A 74 8.36 -5.39 1.62
C MET A 74 8.61 -5.91 3.04
N GLY A 75 8.34 -7.19 3.30
CA GLY A 75 8.48 -7.79 4.64
C GLY A 75 9.87 -7.67 5.23
N GLN A 76 10.91 -7.58 4.40
CA GLN A 76 12.29 -7.41 4.85
C GLN A 76 12.54 -6.12 5.64
N PHE A 77 11.66 -5.12 5.48
CA PHE A 77 11.76 -3.83 6.17
C PHE A 77 10.81 -3.73 7.36
N MET A 78 9.88 -4.67 7.49
CA MET A 78 8.81 -4.63 8.49
C MET A 78 9.23 -5.27 9.80
N THR A 79 8.72 -4.71 10.91
CA THR A 79 8.91 -5.25 12.26
C THR A 79 7.69 -6.05 12.74
N ALA A 80 6.58 -5.98 11.99
CA ALA A 80 5.35 -6.72 12.27
C ALA A 80 4.61 -6.98 10.97
N PRO A 81 3.70 -7.97 10.92
CA PRO A 81 2.87 -8.20 9.74
C PRO A 81 2.01 -6.97 9.41
N PRO A 82 1.83 -6.62 8.13
CA PRO A 82 0.98 -5.51 7.76
C PRO A 82 -0.48 -5.82 8.04
N ASN A 83 -1.25 -4.79 8.42
CA ASN A 83 -2.69 -4.91 8.58
C ASN A 83 -3.38 -4.18 7.42
N ARG A 84 -3.99 -4.96 6.53
CA ARG A 84 -4.65 -4.44 5.33
C ARG A 84 -6.16 -4.50 5.49
N ARG A 85 -6.82 -3.38 5.21
CA ARG A 85 -8.28 -3.24 5.30
C ARG A 85 -8.74 -2.25 4.24
N GLY A 86 -10.03 -2.18 4.01
CA GLY A 86 -10.55 -1.22 3.05
C GLY A 86 -12.03 -1.42 2.79
N GLY A 87 -12.55 -0.63 1.89
CA GLY A 87 -13.93 -0.67 1.48
C GLY A 87 -14.27 0.43 0.50
N PRO A 88 -15.52 0.47 0.04
CA PRO A 88 -15.98 1.52 -0.87
C PRO A 88 -16.13 2.85 -0.15
N ILE A 89 -16.06 3.94 -0.92
CA ILE A 89 -16.37 5.27 -0.40
C ILE A 89 -17.90 5.34 -0.19
N THR A 90 -18.30 5.70 1.01
CA THR A 90 -19.73 5.81 1.35
C THR A 90 -20.21 7.24 1.46
N TRP A 91 -19.29 8.20 1.56
CA TRP A 91 -19.61 9.62 1.63
C TRP A 91 -18.43 10.44 1.13
N GLU A 92 -18.69 11.43 0.32
CA GLU A 92 -17.72 12.42 -0.14
C GLU A 92 -18.26 13.82 0.10
N MET A 93 -17.35 14.74 0.38
CA MET A 93 -17.69 16.16 0.52
C MET A 93 -18.03 16.77 -0.84
#